data_06c356d7da678500295fb0689071dd42
#
_entry.id   06c356d7da678500295fb0689071dd42
#
_cell.length_a   1.000
_cell.length_b   1.000
_cell.length_c   1.000
_cell.angle_alpha   90.00
_cell.angle_beta   90.00
_cell.angle_gamma   90.00
#
_symmetry.space_group_name_H-M   'P 1'
#
loop_
_entity.id
_entity.type
_entity.pdbx_description
1 polymer ?
#
loop_
_entity_poly.entity_id
_entity_poly.type
_entity_poly.pdbx_seq_one_letter_code
_entity_poly.pdbx_strand_id
1 'polypeptide(L)'
;KASLRTAIFDTMAALLSALAIMPAVFAYGLDVKSGPPLMFITLPTVFQQMPMGRLFAAFFFLSVLFAGLTSLINMFEAVSESWQTHFKLGRKTAVVICSALTIGVGIFMESEERVGAWMDFITIQVVPIGAVLGAISIYYVLGWSKLRKELETGRQKPLSRAFGPVGKYVYVPLTILVVILGFVFHGIG
;
A
#
# COMPACT_ATOMS: atom_id res chain seq x y z
N LYS A 1 5.92 19.08 7.59
CA LYS A 1 5.27 19.69 6.40
C LYS A 1 5.18 18.69 5.24
N ALA A 2 6.23 17.92 4.93
CA ALA A 2 6.22 16.95 3.85
C ALA A 2 5.13 15.88 4.05
N SER A 3 5.13 15.18 5.18
CA SER A 3 4.14 14.12 5.47
C SER A 3 2.69 14.58 5.37
N LEU A 4 2.38 15.79 5.82
CA LEU A 4 1.02 16.33 5.71
C LEU A 4 0.63 16.59 4.24
N ARG A 5 1.56 17.14 3.45
CA ARG A 5 1.32 17.33 2.01
C ARG A 5 1.11 15.99 1.31
N THR A 6 1.97 15.02 1.59
CA THR A 6 1.81 13.66 1.03
C THR A 6 0.44 13.09 1.36
N ALA A 7 0.01 13.14 2.63
CA ALA A 7 -1.30 12.63 3.04
C ALA A 7 -2.46 13.34 2.34
N ILE A 8 -2.40 14.68 2.19
CA ILE A 8 -3.43 15.44 1.48
C ILE A 8 -3.48 15.06 0.00
N PHE A 9 -2.33 15.02 -0.69
CA PHE A 9 -2.29 14.69 -2.10
C PHE A 9 -2.71 13.24 -2.37
N ASP A 10 -2.33 12.30 -1.52
CA ASP A 10 -2.73 10.90 -1.61
C ASP A 10 -4.25 10.75 -1.46
N THR A 11 -4.81 11.35 -0.41
CA THR A 11 -6.27 11.34 -0.19
C THR A 11 -7.03 12.01 -1.34
N MET A 12 -6.55 13.17 -1.83
CA MET A 12 -7.16 13.84 -2.96
C MET A 12 -7.10 13.00 -4.24
N ALA A 13 -5.96 12.38 -4.52
CA ALA A 13 -5.81 11.51 -5.68
C ALA A 13 -6.76 10.31 -5.62
N ALA A 14 -6.87 9.66 -4.46
CA ALA A 14 -7.80 8.54 -4.25
C ALA A 14 -9.26 8.97 -4.45
N LEU A 15 -9.69 10.09 -3.87
CA LEU A 15 -11.05 10.61 -4.01
C LEU A 15 -11.36 11.03 -5.46
N LEU A 16 -10.44 11.71 -6.13
CA LEU A 16 -10.62 12.10 -7.54
C LEU A 16 -10.71 10.88 -8.45
N SER A 17 -9.88 9.86 -8.20
CA SER A 17 -9.95 8.60 -8.95
C SER A 17 -11.28 7.89 -8.73
N ALA A 18 -11.76 7.80 -7.50
CA ALA A 18 -13.06 7.22 -7.19
C ALA A 18 -14.21 7.99 -7.86
N LEU A 19 -14.20 9.32 -7.79
CA LEU A 19 -15.20 10.17 -8.45
C LEU A 19 -15.18 10.08 -9.98
N ALA A 20 -14.04 9.78 -10.58
CA ALA A 20 -13.93 9.60 -12.02
C ALA A 20 -14.38 8.20 -12.46
N ILE A 21 -13.95 7.16 -11.72
CA ILE A 21 -14.15 5.76 -12.13
C ILE A 21 -15.55 5.27 -11.77
N MET A 22 -16.01 5.50 -10.52
CA MET A 22 -17.28 4.94 -10.06
C MET A 22 -18.48 5.38 -10.90
N PRO A 23 -18.70 6.69 -11.18
CA PRO A 23 -19.82 7.09 -12.03
C PRO A 23 -19.73 6.53 -13.46
N ALA A 24 -18.52 6.41 -14.01
CA ALA A 24 -18.34 5.84 -15.35
C ALA A 24 -18.75 4.35 -15.37
N VAL A 25 -18.32 3.55 -14.39
CA VAL A 25 -18.68 2.14 -14.29
C VAL A 25 -20.18 1.96 -14.12
N PHE A 26 -20.83 2.77 -13.26
CA PHE A 26 -22.30 2.75 -13.08
C PHE A 26 -23.04 3.18 -14.34
N ALA A 27 -22.57 4.20 -15.05
CA ALA A 27 -23.21 4.67 -16.28
C ALA A 27 -23.25 3.60 -17.38
N TYR A 28 -22.27 2.69 -17.38
CA TYR A 28 -22.20 1.57 -18.31
C TYR A 28 -22.80 0.26 -17.76
N GLY A 29 -23.40 0.28 -16.56
CA GLY A 29 -24.07 -0.87 -15.96
C GLY A 29 -23.12 -2.03 -15.59
N LEU A 30 -21.85 -1.72 -15.30
CA LEU A 30 -20.82 -2.71 -14.99
C LEU A 30 -20.70 -2.92 -13.48
N ASP A 31 -20.18 -4.10 -13.07
CA ASP A 31 -20.00 -4.43 -11.66
C ASP A 31 -18.80 -3.67 -11.06
N VAL A 32 -19.04 -3.01 -9.94
CA VAL A 32 -18.03 -2.27 -9.16
C VAL A 32 -17.33 -3.12 -8.10
N LYS A 33 -17.80 -4.33 -7.85
CA LYS A 33 -17.31 -5.20 -6.76
C LYS A 33 -16.00 -5.93 -7.07
N SER A 34 -15.32 -5.57 -8.13
CA SER A 34 -14.10 -6.25 -8.54
C SER A 34 -12.89 -5.39 -8.22
N GLY A 35 -11.99 -5.84 -7.37
CA GLY A 35 -10.69 -5.19 -7.11
C GLY A 35 -9.83 -5.04 -8.39
N PRO A 36 -8.71 -5.78 -8.57
CA PRO A 36 -7.89 -5.72 -9.79
C PRO A 36 -8.65 -5.95 -11.09
N PRO A 37 -9.64 -6.85 -11.18
CA PRO A 37 -10.47 -7.01 -12.37
C PRO A 37 -11.19 -5.73 -12.83
N LEU A 38 -11.58 -4.85 -11.91
CA LEU A 38 -12.15 -3.55 -12.27
C LEU A 38 -11.22 -2.75 -13.18
N MET A 39 -9.93 -2.77 -12.90
CA MET A 39 -8.92 -2.00 -13.64
C MET A 39 -8.62 -2.62 -15.02
N PHE A 40 -8.52 -3.94 -15.10
CA PHE A 40 -8.00 -4.61 -16.30
C PHE A 40 -9.10 -5.23 -17.18
N ILE A 41 -10.31 -5.45 -16.66
CA ILE A 41 -11.43 -6.02 -17.39
C ILE A 41 -12.54 -4.98 -17.58
N THR A 42 -13.01 -4.38 -16.48
CA THR A 42 -14.16 -3.48 -16.52
C THR A 42 -13.83 -2.14 -17.19
N LEU A 43 -12.74 -1.48 -16.80
CA LEU A 43 -12.37 -0.18 -17.39
C LEU A 43 -12.07 -0.23 -18.90
N PRO A 44 -11.38 -1.25 -19.45
CA PRO A 44 -11.25 -1.39 -20.91
C PRO A 44 -12.59 -1.44 -21.63
N THR A 45 -13.61 -2.08 -21.06
CA THR A 45 -14.96 -2.14 -21.62
C THR A 45 -15.63 -0.76 -21.62
N VAL A 46 -15.45 0.02 -20.54
CA VAL A 46 -15.90 1.42 -20.47
C VAL A 46 -15.23 2.25 -21.57
N PHE A 47 -13.91 2.15 -21.70
CA PHE A 47 -13.17 2.91 -22.71
C PHE A 47 -13.59 2.57 -24.14
N GLN A 48 -13.94 1.31 -24.43
CA GLN A 48 -14.43 0.92 -25.75
C GLN A 48 -15.76 1.59 -26.12
N GLN A 49 -16.58 1.95 -25.15
CA GLN A 49 -17.89 2.57 -25.35
C GLN A 49 -17.84 4.12 -25.30
N MET A 50 -16.70 4.71 -24.92
CA MET A 50 -16.53 6.16 -24.85
C MET A 50 -16.03 6.75 -26.17
N PRO A 51 -16.44 7.99 -26.54
CA PRO A 51 -15.80 8.73 -27.61
C PRO A 51 -14.32 8.97 -27.24
N MET A 52 -13.41 8.76 -28.19
CA MET A 52 -11.96 8.81 -27.99
C MET A 52 -11.42 7.81 -26.94
N GLY A 53 -12.14 6.75 -26.63
CA GLY A 53 -11.81 5.80 -25.55
C GLY A 53 -10.42 5.17 -25.70
N ARG A 54 -9.92 4.96 -26.93
CA ARG A 54 -8.54 4.47 -27.16
C ARG A 54 -7.49 5.41 -26.61
N LEU A 55 -7.69 6.73 -26.74
CA LEU A 55 -6.77 7.73 -26.22
C LEU A 55 -6.80 7.76 -24.70
N PHE A 56 -7.99 7.75 -24.10
CA PHE A 56 -8.17 7.68 -22.65
C PHE A 56 -7.58 6.39 -22.08
N ALA A 57 -7.80 5.24 -22.71
CA ALA A 57 -7.19 3.97 -22.32
C ALA A 57 -5.66 4.03 -22.35
N ALA A 58 -5.07 4.60 -23.41
CA ALA A 58 -3.61 4.73 -23.51
C ALA A 58 -3.03 5.59 -22.37
N PHE A 59 -3.60 6.75 -22.07
CA PHE A 59 -3.17 7.59 -20.97
C PHE A 59 -3.38 6.91 -19.61
N PHE A 60 -4.51 6.25 -19.41
CA PHE A 60 -4.81 5.54 -18.18
C PHE A 60 -3.79 4.43 -17.90
N PHE A 61 -3.61 3.51 -18.85
CA PHE A 61 -2.69 2.39 -18.65
C PHE A 61 -1.22 2.82 -18.60
N LEU A 62 -0.84 3.88 -19.29
CA LEU A 62 0.49 4.47 -19.14
C LEU A 62 0.69 5.04 -17.73
N SER A 63 -0.30 5.72 -17.19
CA SER A 63 -0.27 6.23 -15.82
C SER A 63 -0.19 5.08 -14.79
N VAL A 64 -0.97 4.02 -14.97
CA VAL A 64 -0.94 2.81 -14.14
C VAL A 64 0.44 2.14 -14.20
N LEU A 65 1.04 2.05 -15.39
CA LEU A 65 2.38 1.51 -15.58
C LEU A 65 3.42 2.31 -14.77
N PHE A 66 3.42 3.63 -14.89
CA PHE A 66 4.36 4.47 -14.14
C PHE A 66 4.11 4.42 -12.63
N ALA A 67 2.86 4.42 -12.20
CA ALA A 67 2.51 4.27 -10.79
C ALA A 67 2.98 2.91 -10.23
N GLY A 68 2.76 1.83 -10.97
CA GLY A 68 3.22 0.49 -10.62
C GLY A 68 4.76 0.42 -10.54
N LEU A 69 5.47 0.93 -11.54
CA LEU A 69 6.93 0.92 -11.56
C LEU A 69 7.52 1.69 -10.38
N THR A 70 7.02 2.88 -10.08
CA THR A 70 7.51 3.68 -8.94
C THR A 70 7.24 3.00 -7.61
N SER A 71 6.08 2.36 -7.44
CA SER A 71 5.75 1.57 -6.25
C SER A 71 6.66 0.36 -6.08
N LEU A 72 6.89 -0.38 -7.17
CA LEU A 72 7.80 -1.54 -7.17
C LEU A 72 9.22 -1.15 -6.78
N ILE A 73 9.76 -0.05 -7.33
CA ILE A 73 11.11 0.43 -6.98
C ILE A 73 11.21 0.68 -5.47
N ASN A 74 10.23 1.34 -4.87
CA ASN A 74 10.23 1.61 -3.43
C ASN A 74 10.13 0.33 -2.58
N MET A 75 9.29 -0.63 -3.00
CA MET A 75 9.18 -1.93 -2.32
C MET A 75 10.49 -2.72 -2.40
N PHE A 76 11.12 -2.78 -3.58
CA PHE A 76 12.42 -3.44 -3.77
C PHE A 76 13.52 -2.78 -2.93
N GLU A 77 13.54 -1.44 -2.86
CA GLU A 77 14.53 -0.72 -2.06
C GLU A 77 14.37 -1.05 -0.58
N ALA A 78 13.16 -1.05 -0.03
CA ALA A 78 12.90 -1.37 1.37
C ALA A 78 13.36 -2.79 1.74
N VAL A 79 13.08 -3.79 0.90
CA VAL A 79 13.52 -5.18 1.12
C VAL A 79 15.04 -5.30 0.95
N SER A 80 15.59 -4.69 -0.10
CA SER A 80 17.03 -4.74 -0.39
C SER A 80 17.84 -4.09 0.73
N GLU A 81 17.40 -2.95 1.27
CA GLU A 81 18.05 -2.26 2.40
C GLU A 81 17.99 -3.11 3.67
N SER A 82 16.86 -3.71 3.96
CA SER A 82 16.71 -4.63 5.07
C SER A 82 17.70 -5.80 4.99
N TRP A 83 17.84 -6.41 3.81
CA TRP A 83 18.76 -7.52 3.60
C TRP A 83 20.22 -7.11 3.65
N GLN A 84 20.57 -5.94 3.12
CA GLN A 84 21.92 -5.38 3.24
C GLN A 84 22.31 -5.18 4.70
N THR A 85 21.36 -4.66 5.51
CA THR A 85 21.61 -4.37 6.93
C THR A 85 21.67 -5.65 7.76
N HIS A 86 20.76 -6.60 7.53
CA HIS A 86 20.63 -7.80 8.37
C HIS A 86 21.63 -8.89 7.99
N PHE A 87 21.79 -9.15 6.70
CA PHE A 87 22.68 -10.20 6.18
C PHE A 87 24.02 -9.67 5.70
N LYS A 88 24.27 -8.34 5.80
CA LYS A 88 25.49 -7.68 5.33
C LYS A 88 25.79 -7.97 3.85
N LEU A 89 24.74 -8.13 3.05
CA LEU A 89 24.87 -8.39 1.60
C LEU A 89 25.21 -7.11 0.85
N GLY A 90 25.96 -7.25 -0.25
CA GLY A 90 26.15 -6.14 -1.18
C GLY A 90 24.82 -5.78 -1.87
N ARG A 91 24.62 -4.49 -2.21
CA ARG A 91 23.39 -3.99 -2.87
C ARG A 91 23.01 -4.79 -4.12
N LYS A 92 23.99 -5.09 -4.99
CA LYS A 92 23.74 -5.85 -6.22
C LYS A 92 23.21 -7.26 -5.91
N THR A 93 23.82 -7.94 -4.95
CA THR A 93 23.41 -9.29 -4.52
C THR A 93 22.00 -9.28 -3.92
N ALA A 94 21.70 -8.32 -3.05
CA ALA A 94 20.36 -8.17 -2.44
C ALA A 94 19.27 -7.96 -3.51
N VAL A 95 19.53 -7.07 -4.48
CA VAL A 95 18.58 -6.80 -5.58
C VAL A 95 18.39 -8.03 -6.46
N VAL A 96 19.47 -8.73 -6.84
CA VAL A 96 19.39 -9.94 -7.68
C VAL A 96 18.59 -11.04 -6.99
N ILE A 97 18.84 -11.29 -5.70
CA ILE A 97 18.10 -12.32 -4.95
C ILE A 97 16.61 -11.92 -4.84
N CYS A 98 16.33 -10.66 -4.50
CA CYS A 98 14.97 -10.15 -4.43
C CYS A 98 14.24 -10.30 -5.77
N SER A 99 14.89 -9.94 -6.87
CA SER A 99 14.32 -10.08 -8.23
C SER A 99 14.08 -11.54 -8.60
N ALA A 100 15.05 -12.42 -8.31
CA ALA A 100 14.91 -13.85 -8.61
C ALA A 100 13.75 -14.49 -7.84
N LEU A 101 13.59 -14.13 -6.54
CA LEU A 101 12.45 -14.60 -5.73
C LEU A 101 11.12 -14.07 -6.26
N THR A 102 11.06 -12.78 -6.59
CA THR A 102 9.84 -12.16 -7.12
C THR A 102 9.42 -12.77 -8.45
N ILE A 103 10.37 -12.99 -9.37
CA ILE A 103 10.11 -13.66 -10.64
C ILE A 103 9.69 -15.12 -10.41
N GLY A 104 10.41 -15.84 -9.54
CA GLY A 104 10.10 -17.22 -9.21
C GLY A 104 8.67 -17.39 -8.66
N VAL A 105 8.27 -16.55 -7.73
CA VAL A 105 6.90 -16.54 -7.20
C VAL A 105 5.90 -16.09 -8.26
N GLY A 106 6.24 -15.06 -9.04
CA GLY A 106 5.37 -14.49 -10.08
C GLY A 106 4.98 -15.50 -11.17
N ILE A 107 5.88 -16.41 -11.53
CA ILE A 107 5.59 -17.48 -12.52
C ILE A 107 4.43 -18.38 -12.07
N PHE A 108 4.30 -18.61 -10.75
CA PHE A 108 3.20 -19.44 -10.21
C PHE A 108 1.88 -18.64 -10.06
N MET A 109 1.90 -17.33 -10.26
CA MET A 109 0.76 -16.42 -10.11
C MET A 109 0.10 -16.03 -11.44
N GLU A 110 0.13 -16.91 -12.42
CA GLU A 110 -0.40 -16.65 -13.77
C GLU A 110 -1.93 -16.54 -13.80
N SER A 111 -2.65 -17.21 -12.88
CA SER A 111 -4.11 -17.19 -12.86
C SER A 111 -4.65 -16.05 -11.98
N GLU A 112 -5.73 -15.39 -12.44
CA GLU A 112 -6.43 -14.33 -11.72
C GLU A 112 -6.87 -14.77 -10.32
N GLU A 113 -7.38 -15.99 -10.18
CA GLU A 113 -7.80 -16.56 -8.91
C GLU A 113 -6.64 -16.67 -7.90
N ARG A 114 -5.45 -17.10 -8.35
CA ARG A 114 -4.26 -17.18 -7.49
C ARG A 114 -3.75 -15.81 -7.09
N VAL A 115 -3.75 -14.86 -8.02
CA VAL A 115 -3.36 -13.48 -7.71
C VAL A 115 -4.32 -12.88 -6.69
N GLY A 116 -5.64 -13.05 -6.87
CA GLY A 116 -6.66 -12.59 -5.93
C GLY A 116 -6.46 -13.19 -4.53
N ALA A 117 -6.37 -14.51 -4.43
CA ALA A 117 -6.16 -15.19 -3.15
C ALA A 117 -4.84 -14.76 -2.46
N TRP A 118 -3.77 -14.55 -3.23
CA TRP A 118 -2.51 -14.05 -2.71
C TRP A 118 -2.60 -12.59 -2.23
N MET A 119 -3.28 -11.75 -2.99
CA MET A 119 -3.53 -10.36 -2.58
C MET A 119 -4.33 -10.31 -1.28
N ASP A 120 -5.39 -11.09 -1.15
CA ASP A 120 -6.20 -11.18 0.07
C ASP A 120 -5.36 -11.67 1.26
N PHE A 121 -4.57 -12.71 1.07
CA PHE A 121 -3.66 -13.19 2.11
C PHE A 121 -2.68 -12.10 2.57
N ILE A 122 -2.05 -11.39 1.64
CA ILE A 122 -1.09 -10.35 1.98
C ILE A 122 -1.78 -9.15 2.64
N THR A 123 -2.88 -8.66 2.07
CA THR A 123 -3.52 -7.42 2.54
C THR A 123 -4.35 -7.62 3.80
N ILE A 124 -5.01 -8.77 3.96
CA ILE A 124 -5.86 -9.04 5.12
C ILE A 124 -5.06 -9.59 6.30
N GLN A 125 -4.00 -10.36 6.05
CA GLN A 125 -3.27 -11.05 7.10
C GLN A 125 -1.86 -10.47 7.33
N VAL A 126 -1.01 -10.46 6.32
CA VAL A 126 0.41 -10.14 6.49
C VAL A 126 0.63 -8.65 6.81
N VAL A 127 0.03 -7.76 6.03
CA VAL A 127 0.22 -6.31 6.19
C VAL A 127 -0.29 -5.80 7.55
N PRO A 128 -1.50 -6.16 8.02
CA PRO A 128 -1.98 -5.73 9.32
C PRO A 128 -1.15 -6.28 10.49
N ILE A 129 -0.70 -7.54 10.41
CA ILE A 129 0.23 -8.10 11.42
C ILE A 129 1.52 -7.30 11.44
N GLY A 130 2.10 -7.00 10.28
CA GLY A 130 3.29 -6.16 10.17
C GLY A 130 3.09 -4.77 10.79
N ALA A 131 1.94 -4.16 10.57
CA ALA A 131 1.58 -2.87 11.16
C ALA A 131 1.51 -2.92 12.70
N VAL A 132 0.91 -3.99 13.27
CA VAL A 132 0.86 -4.21 14.73
C VAL A 132 2.26 -4.41 15.29
N LEU A 133 3.07 -5.26 14.68
CA LEU A 133 4.45 -5.51 15.12
C LEU A 133 5.28 -4.23 15.06
N GLY A 134 5.14 -3.43 14.01
CA GLY A 134 5.77 -2.12 13.88
C GLY A 134 5.33 -1.15 14.97
N ALA A 135 4.03 -1.07 15.22
CA ALA A 135 3.47 -0.21 16.26
C ALA A 135 3.97 -0.60 17.66
N ILE A 136 3.97 -1.90 17.99
CA ILE A 136 4.49 -2.40 19.25
C ILE A 136 6.00 -2.10 19.37
N SER A 137 6.76 -2.37 18.33
CA SER A 137 8.21 -2.13 18.33
C SER A 137 8.54 -0.66 18.58
N ILE A 138 7.82 0.27 17.94
CA ILE A 138 8.06 1.71 18.07
C ILE A 138 7.66 2.23 19.46
N TYR A 139 6.47 1.89 19.96
CA TYR A 139 5.94 2.49 21.18
C TYR A 139 6.33 1.76 22.46
N TYR A 140 6.62 0.45 22.41
CA TYR A 140 6.92 -0.36 23.58
C TYR A 140 8.38 -0.80 23.65
N VAL A 141 9.01 -1.20 22.54
CA VAL A 141 10.40 -1.67 22.52
C VAL A 141 11.38 -0.50 22.44
N LEU A 142 11.22 0.38 21.44
CA LEU A 142 12.08 1.57 21.31
C LEU A 142 11.86 2.54 22.48
N GLY A 143 10.63 2.69 22.89
CA GLY A 143 10.20 3.55 23.99
C GLY A 143 10.04 5.02 23.59
N TRP A 144 9.11 5.70 24.29
CA TRP A 144 8.71 7.06 23.97
C TRP A 144 9.86 8.08 23.98
N SER A 145 10.80 7.96 24.91
CA SER A 145 11.90 8.93 25.03
C SER A 145 12.84 8.92 23.83
N LYS A 146 13.19 7.73 23.33
CA LYS A 146 14.03 7.58 22.13
C LYS A 146 13.26 8.00 20.88
N LEU A 147 12.02 7.52 20.72
CA LEU A 147 11.16 7.88 19.62
C LEU A 147 10.98 9.40 19.52
N ARG A 148 10.71 10.08 20.64
CA ARG A 148 10.55 11.52 20.69
C ARG A 148 11.80 12.25 20.21
N LYS A 149 12.96 11.83 20.68
CA LYS A 149 14.25 12.42 20.29
C LYS A 149 14.47 12.33 18.78
N GLU A 150 14.20 11.18 18.18
CA GLU A 150 14.31 11.00 16.72
C GLU A 150 13.30 11.85 15.94
N LEU A 151 12.04 11.88 16.40
CA LEU A 151 10.99 12.66 15.75
C LEU A 151 11.18 14.18 15.88
N GLU A 152 11.85 14.63 16.93
CA GLU A 152 12.17 16.07 17.15
C GLU A 152 13.44 16.49 16.40
N THR A 153 14.26 15.55 15.92
CA THR A 153 15.46 15.83 15.14
C THR A 153 15.11 16.59 13.85
N GLY A 154 15.67 17.76 13.65
CA GLY A 154 15.41 18.64 12.50
C GLY A 154 14.06 19.39 12.52
N ARG A 155 13.29 19.32 13.60
CA ARG A 155 12.04 20.08 13.76
C ARG A 155 12.29 21.44 14.42
N GLN A 156 11.56 22.44 13.96
CA GLN A 156 11.56 23.78 14.57
C GLN A 156 10.60 23.93 15.75
N LYS A 157 9.59 23.02 15.85
CA LYS A 157 8.59 23.04 16.94
C LYS A 157 8.56 21.67 17.63
N PRO A 158 8.50 21.61 18.96
CA PRO A 158 8.41 20.37 19.69
C PRO A 158 7.12 19.60 19.35
N LEU A 159 7.14 18.29 19.55
CA LEU A 159 5.96 17.44 19.42
C LEU A 159 4.93 17.76 20.51
N SER A 160 3.64 17.67 20.13
CA SER A 160 2.55 17.77 21.10
C SER A 160 2.74 16.74 22.23
N ARG A 161 2.43 17.13 23.46
CA ARG A 161 2.45 16.23 24.62
C ARG A 161 1.50 15.04 24.49
N ALA A 162 0.42 15.20 23.71
CA ALA A 162 -0.57 14.16 23.44
C ALA A 162 -0.07 13.09 22.45
N PHE A 163 0.97 13.37 21.65
CA PHE A 163 1.40 12.47 20.57
C PHE A 163 1.82 11.08 21.10
N GLY A 164 2.60 11.03 22.18
CA GLY A 164 3.04 9.78 22.80
C GLY A 164 1.89 8.95 23.39
N PRO A 165 1.07 9.53 24.29
CA PRO A 165 -0.09 8.82 24.84
C PRO A 165 -1.08 8.36 23.76
N VAL A 166 -1.40 9.18 22.78
CA VAL A 166 -2.30 8.82 21.66
C VAL A 166 -1.71 7.66 20.86
N GLY A 167 -0.43 7.72 20.52
CA GLY A 167 0.23 6.62 19.83
C GLY A 167 0.20 5.32 20.62
N LYS A 168 0.54 5.38 21.93
CA LYS A 168 0.64 4.19 22.77
C LYS A 168 -0.71 3.58 23.16
N TYR A 169 -1.70 4.41 23.52
CA TYR A 169 -2.95 3.95 24.13
C TYR A 169 -4.15 3.98 23.18
N VAL A 170 -4.06 4.67 22.06
CA VAL A 170 -5.13 4.71 21.04
C VAL A 170 -4.70 3.97 19.77
N TYR A 171 -3.58 4.37 19.18
CA TYR A 171 -3.15 3.82 17.89
C TYR A 171 -2.81 2.32 17.99
N VAL A 172 -2.01 1.89 18.96
CA VAL A 172 -1.63 0.47 19.10
C VAL A 172 -2.83 -0.43 19.40
N PRO A 173 -3.73 -0.13 20.37
CA PRO A 173 -4.94 -0.93 20.57
C PRO A 173 -5.87 -0.93 19.36
N LEU A 174 -6.00 0.20 18.67
CA LEU A 174 -6.82 0.29 17.46
C LEU A 174 -6.28 -0.59 16.33
N THR A 175 -4.97 -0.59 16.11
CA THR A 175 -4.34 -1.48 15.11
C THR A 175 -4.55 -2.95 15.45
N ILE A 176 -4.43 -3.33 16.72
CA ILE A 176 -4.71 -4.70 17.17
C ILE A 176 -6.18 -5.06 16.93
N LEU A 177 -7.10 -4.15 17.27
CA LEU A 177 -8.53 -4.35 17.06
C LEU A 177 -8.86 -4.56 15.57
N VAL A 178 -8.29 -3.73 14.69
CA VAL A 178 -8.47 -3.86 13.24
C VAL A 178 -7.97 -5.21 12.73
N VAL A 179 -6.83 -5.69 13.22
CA VAL A 179 -6.32 -7.03 12.87
C VAL A 179 -7.28 -8.12 13.31
N ILE A 180 -7.76 -8.07 14.56
CA ILE A 180 -8.72 -9.06 15.08
C ILE A 180 -10.00 -9.06 14.24
N LEU A 181 -10.55 -7.88 13.94
CA LEU A 181 -11.74 -7.76 13.11
C LEU A 181 -11.50 -8.25 11.68
N GLY A 182 -10.34 -7.96 11.09
CA GLY A 182 -9.94 -8.47 9.78
C GLY A 182 -9.91 -9.99 9.71
N PHE A 183 -9.43 -10.66 10.77
CA PHE A 183 -9.45 -12.12 10.86
C PHE A 183 -10.88 -12.69 11.07
N VAL A 184 -11.68 -12.03 11.89
CA VAL A 184 -13.06 -12.50 12.21
C VAL A 184 -13.99 -12.35 11.02
N PHE A 185 -13.88 -11.24 10.29
CA PHE A 185 -14.78 -10.91 9.17
C PHE A 185 -14.19 -11.21 7.78
N HIS A 186 -13.05 -11.88 7.70
CA HIS A 186 -12.35 -12.21 6.44
C HIS A 186 -12.07 -10.98 5.56
N GLY A 187 -11.78 -9.86 6.20
CA GLY A 187 -11.55 -8.56 5.58
C GLY A 187 -12.56 -7.52 6.04
N ILE A 188 -12.10 -6.28 6.11
CA ILE A 188 -12.96 -5.11 6.38
C ILE A 188 -13.05 -4.34 5.07
N GLY A 189 -13.96 -4.72 4.20
CA GLY A 189 -14.20 -4.06 2.91
C GLY A 189 -14.86 -4.98 1.92
#